data_1d8b19d7e9d59a2fc82d12025da4d8a2
#
_entry.id   1d8b19d7e9d59a2fc82d12025da4d8a2
#
_cell.length_a   1.000
_cell.length_b   1.000
_cell.length_c   1.000
_cell.angle_alpha   90.00
_cell.angle_beta   90.00
_cell.angle_gamma   90.00
#
_symmetry.space_group_name_H-M   'P 1'
#
loop_
_entity.id
_entity.type
_entity.pdbx_description
1 polymer ?
#
loop_
_entity_poly.entity_id
_entity_poly.type
_entity_poly.pdbx_seq_one_letter_code
_entity_poly.pdbx_strand_id
1 'polypeptide(L)'
;MLDKNLLLVDIGGTNIRYAYSNIGDLSFVSENKAELESLNDFDNLISELLANSVVKNIVFSVAGPRVNNSIKMTNRNFQIDADAIRKRFNLESCHLLNDWESIGYSIKTFSENDFDDFKESEPFNENFLVIGPGTGLGASVISGNNVIATEIGNTNLGLPALKSLLKINSDEFNAVSYTHLTLPTKRIV
;
A
#
# COMPACT_ATOMS: atom_id res chain seq x y z
N MET A 1 -13.63 10.64 -24.44
CA MET A 1 -13.05 11.29 -23.26
C MET A 1 -13.65 10.62 -22.04
N LEU A 2 -12.84 10.08 -21.14
CA LEU A 2 -13.33 9.47 -19.89
C LEU A 2 -13.84 10.59 -18.99
N ASP A 3 -15.12 10.53 -18.64
CA ASP A 3 -15.75 11.48 -17.71
C ASP A 3 -15.55 11.02 -16.26
N LYS A 4 -14.27 10.97 -15.85
CA LYS A 4 -13.83 10.57 -14.52
C LYS A 4 -12.86 11.60 -13.96
N ASN A 5 -13.10 12.07 -12.74
CA ASN A 5 -12.34 13.17 -12.16
C ASN A 5 -11.22 12.73 -11.21
N LEU A 6 -11.08 11.43 -10.97
CA LEU A 6 -10.10 10.82 -10.08
C LEU A 6 -9.27 9.77 -10.83
N LEU A 7 -7.95 9.86 -10.72
CA LEU A 7 -6.99 8.85 -11.13
C LEU A 7 -6.42 8.15 -9.90
N LEU A 8 -6.52 6.84 -9.89
CA LEU A 8 -5.93 5.95 -8.88
C LEU A 8 -4.69 5.31 -9.48
N VAL A 9 -3.57 5.34 -8.79
CA VAL A 9 -2.29 4.80 -9.28
C VAL A 9 -1.63 3.99 -8.16
N ASP A 10 -1.40 2.71 -8.41
CA ASP A 10 -0.65 1.82 -7.53
C ASP A 10 0.74 1.55 -8.12
N ILE A 11 1.78 1.90 -7.38
CA ILE A 11 3.17 1.84 -7.81
C ILE A 11 3.91 0.80 -6.99
N GLY A 12 4.04 -0.38 -7.56
CA GLY A 12 4.85 -1.46 -6.99
C GLY A 12 6.32 -1.38 -7.41
N GLY A 13 7.06 -2.44 -7.07
CA GLY A 13 8.50 -2.53 -7.36
C GLY A 13 8.85 -2.47 -8.85
N THR A 14 8.07 -3.07 -9.74
CA THR A 14 8.33 -3.17 -11.19
C THR A 14 7.19 -2.65 -12.04
N ASN A 15 5.99 -2.58 -11.51
CA ASN A 15 4.80 -2.28 -12.27
C ASN A 15 4.05 -1.10 -11.66
N ILE A 16 3.37 -0.36 -12.53
CA ILE A 16 2.32 0.59 -12.19
C ILE A 16 1.00 -0.01 -12.64
N ARG A 17 0.00 0.06 -11.75
CA ARG A 17 -1.40 -0.14 -12.10
C ARG A 17 -2.13 1.17 -11.96
N TYR A 18 -3.08 1.41 -12.83
CA TYR A 18 -3.90 2.61 -12.73
C TYR A 18 -5.32 2.36 -13.18
N ALA A 19 -6.23 3.13 -12.62
CA ALA A 19 -7.65 3.09 -12.94
C ALA A 19 -8.28 4.48 -12.74
N TYR A 20 -9.45 4.69 -13.32
CA TYR A 20 -10.18 5.94 -13.22
C TYR A 20 -11.47 5.75 -12.42
N SER A 21 -11.82 6.74 -11.60
CA SER A 21 -13.04 6.77 -10.81
C SER A 21 -13.55 8.20 -10.65
N ASN A 22 -14.56 8.38 -9.82
CA ASN A 22 -14.99 9.68 -9.32
C ASN A 22 -14.81 9.71 -7.80
N ILE A 23 -14.59 10.89 -7.25
CA ILE A 23 -14.55 11.07 -5.80
C ILE A 23 -15.90 10.62 -5.21
N GLY A 24 -15.85 9.75 -4.20
CA GLY A 24 -17.03 9.19 -3.55
C GLY A 24 -17.64 7.96 -4.24
N ASP A 25 -17.06 7.52 -5.37
CA ASP A 25 -17.48 6.30 -6.08
C ASP A 25 -16.49 5.18 -5.78
N LEU A 26 -16.99 4.00 -5.41
CA LEU A 26 -16.17 2.80 -5.16
C LEU A 26 -15.92 1.99 -6.46
N SER A 27 -16.63 2.33 -7.54
CA SER A 27 -16.39 1.71 -8.84
C SER A 27 -15.22 2.37 -9.57
N PHE A 28 -14.51 1.61 -10.34
CA PHE A 28 -13.44 2.11 -11.20
C PHE A 28 -13.55 1.52 -12.61
N VAL A 29 -12.97 2.20 -13.58
CA VAL A 29 -12.97 1.79 -14.97
C VAL A 29 -11.56 1.88 -15.56
N SER A 30 -11.35 1.19 -16.68
CA SER A 30 -10.11 1.23 -17.46
C SER A 30 -8.89 0.88 -16.59
N GLU A 31 -8.99 -0.22 -15.82
CA GLU A 31 -7.83 -0.77 -15.13
C GLU A 31 -6.78 -1.21 -16.15
N ASN A 32 -5.58 -0.68 -16.01
CA ASN A 32 -4.45 -0.98 -16.86
C ASN A 32 -3.17 -1.15 -16.04
N LYS A 33 -2.18 -1.76 -16.68
CA LYS A 33 -0.85 -1.99 -16.12
C LYS A 33 0.20 -1.48 -17.08
N ALA A 34 1.21 -0.80 -16.53
CA ALA A 34 2.40 -0.37 -17.26
C ALA A 34 3.66 -0.82 -16.51
N GLU A 35 4.73 -1.02 -17.24
CA GLU A 35 6.06 -1.21 -16.66
C GLU A 35 6.69 0.16 -16.41
N LEU A 36 7.44 0.25 -15.34
CA LEU A 36 8.13 1.47 -14.95
C LEU A 36 9.61 1.18 -14.74
N GLU A 37 10.45 1.73 -15.57
CA GLU A 37 11.91 1.56 -15.46
C GLU A 37 12.60 2.78 -14.88
N SER A 38 12.10 3.97 -15.15
CA SER A 38 12.71 5.23 -14.75
C SER A 38 11.69 6.28 -14.27
N LEU A 39 12.20 7.35 -13.64
CA LEU A 39 11.38 8.51 -13.27
C LEU A 39 10.82 9.23 -14.52
N ASN A 40 11.56 9.24 -15.62
CA ASN A 40 11.08 9.84 -16.87
C ASN A 40 9.88 9.08 -17.44
N ASP A 41 9.87 7.75 -17.34
CA ASP A 41 8.74 6.93 -17.77
C ASP A 41 7.52 7.19 -16.90
N PHE A 42 7.71 7.38 -15.59
CA PHE A 42 6.64 7.79 -14.69
C PHE A 42 6.05 9.15 -15.10
N ASP A 43 6.89 10.16 -15.31
CA ASP A 43 6.44 11.50 -15.71
C ASP A 43 5.73 11.50 -17.07
N ASN A 44 6.20 10.72 -18.02
CA ASN A 44 5.57 10.56 -19.33
C ASN A 44 4.21 9.87 -19.19
N LEU A 45 4.13 8.79 -18.42
CA LEU A 45 2.89 8.08 -18.17
C LEU A 45 1.85 8.99 -17.53
N ILE A 46 2.19 9.71 -16.47
CA ILE A 46 1.23 10.63 -15.83
C ILE A 46 0.80 11.74 -16.79
N SER A 47 1.71 12.26 -17.59
CA SER A 47 1.38 13.27 -18.62
C SER A 47 0.41 12.71 -19.65
N GLU A 48 0.59 11.50 -20.11
CA GLU A 48 -0.29 10.82 -21.07
C GLU A 48 -1.67 10.54 -20.47
N LEU A 49 -1.73 10.02 -19.24
CA LEU A 49 -2.99 9.71 -18.55
C LEU A 49 -3.84 10.96 -18.31
N LEU A 50 -3.21 12.12 -18.13
CA LEU A 50 -3.90 13.38 -17.90
C LEU A 50 -4.26 14.13 -19.19
N ALA A 51 -3.52 13.93 -20.28
CA ALA A 51 -3.66 14.72 -21.51
C ALA A 51 -5.05 14.68 -22.13
N ASN A 52 -5.76 13.55 -22.01
CA ASN A 52 -7.08 13.32 -22.62
C ASN A 52 -8.16 13.03 -21.59
N SER A 53 -8.02 13.53 -20.38
CA SER A 53 -8.93 13.27 -19.28
C SER A 53 -9.43 14.57 -18.63
N VAL A 54 -10.52 14.47 -17.87
CA VAL A 54 -11.03 15.54 -16.99
C VAL A 54 -10.55 15.37 -15.55
N VAL A 55 -9.55 14.52 -15.33
CA VAL A 55 -8.96 14.26 -14.03
C VAL A 55 -8.41 15.53 -13.40
N LYS A 56 -8.80 15.77 -12.16
CA LYS A 56 -8.32 16.86 -11.32
C LYS A 56 -7.76 16.36 -10.00
N ASN A 57 -7.93 15.09 -9.71
CA ASN A 57 -7.56 14.48 -8.44
C ASN A 57 -6.78 13.20 -8.70
N ILE A 58 -5.68 13.01 -7.97
CA ILE A 58 -4.86 11.80 -8.05
C ILE A 58 -4.62 11.26 -6.64
N VAL A 59 -4.71 9.93 -6.51
CA VAL A 59 -4.24 9.21 -5.34
C VAL A 59 -3.22 8.17 -5.79
N PHE A 60 -2.04 8.26 -5.21
CA PHE A 60 -0.97 7.28 -5.39
C PHE A 60 -0.89 6.35 -4.18
N SER A 61 -0.80 5.06 -4.43
CA SER A 61 -0.38 4.02 -3.49
C SER A 61 1.05 3.63 -3.85
N VAL A 62 2.01 3.78 -2.95
CA VAL A 62 3.44 3.61 -3.27
C VAL A 62 4.15 2.83 -2.18
N ALA A 63 4.90 1.80 -2.58
CA ALA A 63 5.74 1.04 -1.66
C ALA A 63 6.91 1.89 -1.13
N GLY A 64 6.90 2.18 0.17
CA GLY A 64 7.96 2.92 0.85
C GLY A 64 7.45 3.84 1.96
N PRO A 65 8.37 4.32 2.81
CA PRO A 65 8.03 5.22 3.90
C PRO A 65 7.63 6.60 3.39
N ARG A 66 6.48 7.08 3.86
CA ARG A 66 5.97 8.42 3.55
C ARG A 66 6.49 9.44 4.55
N VAL A 67 7.05 10.52 4.03
CA VAL A 67 7.44 11.70 4.81
C VAL A 67 6.73 12.91 4.22
N ASN A 68 5.84 13.52 4.97
CA ASN A 68 4.92 14.55 4.49
C ASN A 68 4.08 14.02 3.30
N ASN A 69 4.11 14.73 2.16
CA ASN A 69 3.43 14.29 0.93
C ASN A 69 4.44 13.80 -0.14
N SER A 70 5.46 13.07 0.32
CA SER A 70 6.52 12.53 -0.51
C SER A 70 6.91 11.13 -0.06
N ILE A 71 7.19 10.24 -1.01
CA ILE A 71 7.68 8.87 -0.78
C ILE A 71 8.94 8.65 -1.58
N LYS A 72 10.00 8.21 -0.88
CA LYS A 72 11.18 7.65 -1.53
C LYS A 72 10.96 6.16 -1.69
N MET A 73 10.95 5.66 -2.91
CA MET A 73 10.71 4.25 -3.18
C MET A 73 11.85 3.39 -2.64
N THR A 74 11.50 2.30 -1.96
CA THR A 74 12.48 1.39 -1.34
C THR A 74 13.31 0.65 -2.40
N ASN A 75 12.69 0.29 -3.51
CA ASN A 75 13.29 -0.54 -4.55
C ASN A 75 13.76 0.25 -5.79
N ARG A 76 13.67 1.56 -5.77
CA ARG A 76 14.02 2.44 -6.87
C ARG A 76 14.68 3.70 -6.37
N ASN A 77 15.62 4.22 -7.13
CA ASN A 77 16.36 5.43 -6.75
C ASN A 77 15.61 6.70 -7.21
N PHE A 78 14.30 6.77 -7.01
CA PHE A 78 13.57 8.00 -7.23
C PHE A 78 12.51 8.25 -6.12
N GLN A 79 12.12 9.50 -6.02
CA GLN A 79 11.17 10.01 -5.05
C GLN A 79 9.95 10.56 -5.79
N ILE A 80 8.78 10.26 -5.27
CA ILE A 80 7.52 10.83 -5.74
C ILE A 80 7.11 11.91 -4.76
N ASP A 81 6.85 13.10 -5.26
CA ASP A 81 6.40 14.26 -4.52
C ASP A 81 5.05 14.71 -5.07
N ALA A 82 4.00 14.47 -4.31
CA ALA A 82 2.63 14.78 -4.73
C ALA A 82 2.37 16.27 -4.85
N ASP A 83 3.02 17.11 -4.05
CA ASP A 83 2.84 18.56 -4.14
C ASP A 83 3.48 19.12 -5.40
N ALA A 84 4.63 18.58 -5.82
CA ALA A 84 5.27 18.92 -7.08
C ALA A 84 4.39 18.49 -8.27
N ILE A 85 3.84 17.27 -8.24
CA ILE A 85 2.93 16.75 -9.27
C ILE A 85 1.67 17.61 -9.34
N ARG A 86 1.06 17.92 -8.20
CA ARG A 86 -0.14 18.75 -8.13
C ARG A 86 0.06 20.11 -8.81
N LYS A 87 1.19 20.76 -8.51
CA LYS A 87 1.53 22.06 -9.12
C LYS A 87 1.79 21.93 -10.62
N ARG A 88 2.57 20.92 -11.03
CA ARG A 88 2.96 20.72 -12.45
C ARG A 88 1.76 20.49 -13.35
N PHE A 89 0.79 19.70 -12.90
CA PHE A 89 -0.38 19.32 -13.70
C PHE A 89 -1.64 20.12 -13.36
N ASN A 90 -1.53 21.16 -12.52
CA ASN A 90 -2.65 22.00 -12.09
C ASN A 90 -3.84 21.20 -11.57
N LEU A 91 -3.57 20.26 -10.67
CA LEU A 91 -4.56 19.40 -10.05
C LEU A 91 -5.19 20.08 -8.83
N GLU A 92 -6.44 19.74 -8.54
CA GLU A 92 -7.15 20.15 -7.31
C GLU A 92 -6.55 19.43 -6.11
N SER A 93 -6.32 18.13 -6.22
CA SER A 93 -5.67 17.34 -5.17
C SER A 93 -4.71 16.29 -5.73
N CYS A 94 -3.69 16.00 -4.95
CA CYS A 94 -2.76 14.89 -5.21
C CYS A 94 -2.31 14.35 -3.87
N HIS A 95 -2.62 13.09 -3.60
CA HIS A 95 -2.31 12.43 -2.34
C HIS A 95 -1.41 11.22 -2.56
N LEU A 96 -0.52 11.02 -1.61
CA LEU A 96 0.35 9.85 -1.53
C LEU A 96 -0.03 9.04 -0.29
N LEU A 97 -0.27 7.76 -0.50
CA LEU A 97 -0.44 6.76 0.55
C LEU A 97 0.71 5.75 0.46
N ASN A 98 1.15 5.24 1.59
CA ASN A 98 1.93 4.01 1.59
C ASN A 98 1.05 2.86 1.07
N ASP A 99 1.63 1.84 0.44
CA ASP A 99 0.90 0.70 -0.13
C ASP A 99 -0.01 0.00 0.91
N TRP A 100 0.49 -0.22 2.13
CA TRP A 100 -0.29 -0.82 3.22
C TRP A 100 -1.28 0.16 3.86
N GLU A 101 -1.02 1.45 3.82
CA GLU A 101 -1.99 2.48 4.21
C GLU A 101 -3.22 2.43 3.28
N SER A 102 -3.00 2.25 1.98
CA SER A 102 -4.07 2.11 0.99
C SER A 102 -4.95 0.88 1.26
N ILE A 103 -4.33 -0.26 1.59
CA ILE A 103 -5.05 -1.47 2.00
C ILE A 103 -5.85 -1.23 3.27
N GLY A 104 -5.26 -0.56 4.27
CA GLY A 104 -5.96 -0.21 5.50
C GLY A 104 -7.23 0.63 5.27
N TYR A 105 -7.18 1.59 4.37
CA TYR A 105 -8.36 2.36 3.99
C TYR A 105 -9.42 1.53 3.26
N SER A 106 -9.01 0.54 2.46
CA SER A 106 -9.93 -0.30 1.70
C SER A 106 -10.72 -1.28 2.56
N ILE A 107 -10.23 -1.68 3.74
CA ILE A 107 -10.91 -2.65 4.62
C ILE A 107 -12.35 -2.24 4.94
N LYS A 108 -12.62 -0.95 5.07
CA LYS A 108 -13.98 -0.45 5.35
C LYS A 108 -14.97 -0.60 4.18
N THR A 109 -14.47 -0.91 2.99
CA THR A 109 -15.30 -1.13 1.79
C THR A 109 -15.60 -2.60 1.56
N PHE A 110 -15.00 -3.50 2.32
CA PHE A 110 -15.21 -4.94 2.23
C PHE A 110 -16.49 -5.33 2.97
N SER A 111 -17.13 -6.38 2.48
CA SER A 111 -18.28 -7.03 3.10
C SER A 111 -17.82 -8.28 3.87
N GLU A 112 -18.68 -8.83 4.70
CA GLU A 112 -18.40 -10.10 5.41
C GLU A 112 -18.03 -11.24 4.46
N ASN A 113 -18.57 -11.24 3.23
CA ASN A 113 -18.30 -12.26 2.22
C ASN A 113 -16.88 -12.15 1.60
N ASP A 114 -16.18 -11.07 1.84
CA ASP A 114 -14.82 -10.85 1.33
C ASP A 114 -13.74 -11.38 2.30
N PHE A 115 -14.17 -11.96 3.44
CA PHE A 115 -13.31 -12.52 4.47
C PHE A 115 -13.60 -14.00 4.71
N ASP A 116 -12.53 -14.76 4.95
CA ASP A 116 -12.61 -16.09 5.53
C ASP A 116 -12.22 -15.99 7.01
N ASP A 117 -13.13 -16.35 7.90
CA ASP A 117 -12.85 -16.34 9.33
C ASP A 117 -11.94 -17.48 9.73
N PHE A 118 -10.74 -17.16 10.14
CA PHE A 118 -9.79 -18.14 10.63
C PHE A 118 -10.15 -18.65 12.04
N LYS A 119 -10.75 -17.79 12.85
CA LYS A 119 -11.19 -18.09 14.19
C LYS A 119 -12.26 -17.10 14.63
N GLU A 120 -13.41 -17.60 15.03
CA GLU A 120 -14.41 -16.78 15.68
C GLU A 120 -13.87 -16.27 17.04
N SER A 121 -13.92 -14.97 17.23
CA SER A 121 -13.57 -14.31 18.48
C SER A 121 -14.24 -12.95 18.56
N GLU A 122 -14.67 -12.59 19.76
CA GLU A 122 -15.16 -11.23 20.01
C GLU A 122 -14.00 -10.24 19.87
N PRO A 123 -14.19 -9.13 19.15
CA PRO A 123 -13.16 -8.12 19.02
C PRO A 123 -12.89 -7.46 20.38
N PHE A 124 -11.63 -7.31 20.72
CA PHE A 124 -11.21 -6.66 21.97
C PHE A 124 -11.50 -5.14 21.96
N ASN A 125 -11.44 -4.53 20.81
CA ASN A 125 -11.72 -3.11 20.58
C ASN A 125 -12.00 -2.86 19.09
N GLU A 126 -12.21 -1.59 18.71
CA GLU A 126 -12.49 -1.18 17.33
C GLU A 126 -11.23 -0.94 16.49
N ASN A 127 -10.08 -1.39 16.93
CA ASN A 127 -8.84 -1.28 16.17
C ASN A 127 -8.58 -2.56 15.37
N PHE A 128 -8.07 -2.39 14.17
CA PHE A 128 -7.71 -3.49 13.28
C PHE A 128 -6.22 -3.44 12.97
N LEU A 129 -5.60 -4.58 12.91
CA LEU A 129 -4.26 -4.76 12.37
C LEU A 129 -4.37 -5.54 11.07
N VAL A 130 -4.00 -4.90 9.98
CA VAL A 130 -3.93 -5.54 8.65
C VAL A 130 -2.51 -5.96 8.40
N ILE A 131 -2.30 -7.23 8.11
CA ILE A 131 -0.97 -7.81 7.91
C ILE A 131 -0.97 -8.60 6.61
N GLY A 132 0.06 -8.46 5.81
CA GLY A 132 0.26 -9.28 4.62
C GLY A 132 1.71 -9.67 4.40
N PRO A 133 2.00 -10.96 4.47
CA PRO A 133 3.28 -11.47 4.08
C PRO A 133 3.42 -11.43 2.54
N GLY A 134 4.46 -10.77 2.07
CA GLY A 134 4.83 -10.68 0.66
C GLY A 134 6.33 -10.84 0.50
N THR A 135 6.98 -10.02 -0.32
CA THR A 135 8.45 -9.90 -0.38
C THR A 135 9.03 -9.48 0.98
N GLY A 136 8.26 -8.69 1.74
CA GLY A 136 8.47 -8.35 3.15
C GLY A 136 7.17 -8.54 3.93
N LEU A 137 7.14 -8.08 5.17
CA LEU A 137 5.92 -8.03 5.97
C LEU A 137 5.34 -6.62 5.88
N GLY A 138 4.24 -6.49 5.16
CA GLY A 138 3.47 -5.25 5.14
C GLY A 138 2.44 -5.24 6.26
N ALA A 139 2.19 -4.07 6.84
CA ALA A 139 1.13 -3.92 7.82
C ALA A 139 0.65 -2.48 7.96
N SER A 140 -0.62 -2.33 8.33
CA SER A 140 -1.19 -1.06 8.76
C SER A 140 -2.11 -1.25 9.96
N VAL A 141 -2.20 -0.23 10.78
CA VAL A 141 -3.12 -0.20 11.94
C VAL A 141 -4.26 0.76 11.63
N ILE A 142 -5.48 0.30 11.84
CA ILE A 142 -6.68 1.10 11.69
C ILE A 142 -7.24 1.39 13.08
N SER A 143 -7.45 2.67 13.38
CA SER A 143 -8.07 3.12 14.64
C SER A 143 -9.12 4.18 14.33
N GLY A 144 -10.37 3.81 14.47
CA GLY A 144 -11.49 4.64 14.05
C GLY A 144 -11.41 4.96 12.54
N ASN A 145 -11.28 6.24 12.19
CA ASN A 145 -11.14 6.69 10.80
C ASN A 145 -9.70 6.85 10.33
N ASN A 146 -8.74 6.63 11.22
CA ASN A 146 -7.33 6.82 10.90
C ASN A 146 -6.68 5.48 10.51
N VAL A 147 -5.87 5.53 9.48
CA VAL A 147 -4.97 4.43 9.09
C VAL A 147 -3.55 4.89 9.34
N ILE A 148 -2.80 4.08 10.07
CA ILE A 148 -1.40 4.31 10.39
C ILE A 148 -0.59 3.33 9.58
N ALA A 149 0.14 3.84 8.60
CA ALA A 149 1.12 3.07 7.86
C ALA A 149 2.26 2.62 8.79
N THR A 150 2.73 1.41 8.62
CA THR A 150 3.86 0.89 9.38
C THR A 150 4.90 0.28 8.44
N GLU A 151 6.14 0.34 8.86
CA GLU A 151 7.27 -0.38 8.24
C GLU A 151 7.71 -1.54 9.15
N ILE A 152 6.72 -2.25 9.71
CA ILE A 152 6.98 -3.32 10.69
C ILE A 152 7.89 -4.42 10.14
N GLY A 153 7.83 -4.68 8.82
CA GLY A 153 8.70 -5.63 8.15
C GLY A 153 10.18 -5.23 8.17
N ASN A 154 10.46 -3.95 8.39
CA ASN A 154 11.82 -3.42 8.49
C ASN A 154 12.30 -3.27 9.94
N THR A 155 11.49 -3.69 10.92
CA THR A 155 11.87 -3.63 12.33
C THR A 155 12.74 -4.83 12.71
N ASN A 156 13.89 -4.55 13.32
CA ASN A 156 14.75 -5.58 13.92
C ASN A 156 14.21 -5.94 15.32
N LEU A 157 13.23 -6.84 15.37
CA LEU A 157 12.95 -7.53 16.63
C LEU A 157 14.00 -8.61 16.82
N GLY A 158 14.89 -8.44 17.79
CA GLY A 158 15.85 -9.47 18.14
C GLY A 158 15.14 -10.79 18.44
N LEU A 159 15.53 -11.87 17.79
CA LEU A 159 14.94 -13.20 17.97
C LEU A 159 14.78 -13.62 19.46
N PRO A 160 15.72 -13.29 20.38
CA PRO A 160 15.56 -13.57 21.80
C PRO A 160 14.36 -12.83 22.43
N ALA A 161 14.13 -11.57 22.07
CA ALA A 161 13.01 -10.79 22.59
C ALA A 161 11.67 -11.33 22.06
N LEU A 162 11.63 -11.72 20.79
CA LEU A 162 10.44 -12.34 20.19
C LEU A 162 10.13 -13.70 20.83
N LYS A 163 11.12 -14.56 21.03
CA LYS A 163 10.96 -15.85 21.74
C LYS A 163 10.42 -15.65 23.14
N SER A 164 10.92 -14.66 23.87
CA SER A 164 10.45 -14.33 25.23
C SER A 164 9.00 -13.84 25.23
N LEU A 165 8.63 -12.98 24.29
CA LEU A 165 7.28 -12.41 24.16
C LEU A 165 6.25 -13.48 23.80
N LEU A 166 6.59 -14.38 22.89
CA LEU A 166 5.69 -15.44 22.40
C LEU A 166 5.72 -16.71 23.27
N LYS A 167 6.58 -16.77 24.27
CA LYS A 167 6.80 -17.97 25.12
C LYS A 167 7.07 -19.24 24.30
N ILE A 168 7.74 -19.08 23.17
CA ILE A 168 8.05 -20.19 22.25
C ILE A 168 9.38 -20.79 22.67
N ASN A 169 9.36 -22.04 23.12
CA ASN A 169 10.54 -22.80 23.50
C ASN A 169 11.17 -23.61 22.35
N SER A 170 10.84 -23.33 21.11
CA SER A 170 11.27 -24.17 20.02
C SER A 170 12.49 -23.62 19.28
N ASP A 171 13.41 -24.52 18.95
CA ASP A 171 14.49 -24.30 18.00
C ASP A 171 13.99 -24.27 16.54
N GLU A 172 12.68 -24.34 16.34
CA GLU A 172 12.02 -24.39 15.04
C GLU A 172 11.94 -23.04 14.32
N PHE A 173 12.24 -21.93 15.00
CA PHE A 173 12.42 -20.66 14.34
C PHE A 173 13.84 -20.53 13.80
N ASN A 174 14.10 -21.14 12.66
CA ASN A 174 15.25 -20.76 11.87
C ASN A 174 15.02 -19.38 11.30
N ALA A 175 15.59 -18.36 11.92
CA ALA A 175 15.71 -17.04 11.34
C ALA A 175 16.55 -17.20 10.07
N VAL A 176 15.90 -17.19 8.94
CA VAL A 176 16.59 -17.02 7.68
C VAL A 176 17.25 -15.64 7.73
N SER A 177 18.51 -15.57 7.40
CA SER A 177 19.40 -14.40 7.47
C SER A 177 18.99 -13.26 6.53
N TYR A 178 17.74 -13.11 6.25
CA TYR A 178 17.17 -11.95 5.58
C TYR A 178 16.59 -11.00 6.62
N THR A 179 16.74 -9.73 6.43
CA THR A 179 16.24 -8.64 7.26
C THR A 179 14.71 -8.64 7.43
N HIS A 180 14.03 -9.71 7.08
CA HIS A 180 12.59 -9.87 7.15
C HIS A 180 12.23 -11.12 7.95
N LEU A 181 11.27 -11.00 8.86
CA LEU A 181 10.56 -12.14 9.45
C LEU A 181 9.73 -12.77 8.32
N THR A 182 10.26 -13.78 7.65
CA THR A 182 9.44 -14.64 6.82
C THR A 182 8.75 -15.65 7.74
N LEU A 183 7.46 -15.46 7.98
CA LEU A 183 6.64 -16.52 8.52
C LEU A 183 6.68 -17.70 7.55
N PRO A 184 6.88 -18.94 8.04
CA PRO A 184 6.83 -20.09 7.16
C PRO A 184 5.42 -20.18 6.58
N THR A 185 5.28 -19.84 5.31
CA THR A 185 4.06 -20.08 4.56
C THR A 185 3.94 -21.56 4.29
N LYS A 186 3.51 -22.35 5.26
CA LYS A 186 2.91 -23.64 4.96
C LYS A 186 1.58 -23.33 4.28
N ARG A 187 1.49 -23.58 2.98
CA ARG A 187 0.21 -23.74 2.31
C ARG A 187 -0.53 -24.83 3.07
N ILE A 188 -1.56 -24.44 3.80
CA ILE A 188 -2.56 -25.38 4.26
C ILE A 188 -3.45 -25.61 3.05
N VAL A 189 -3.35 -26.82 2.50
CA VAL A 189 -4.26 -27.34 1.46
C VAL A 189 -5.50 -27.84 2.16
#